data_e8a91eb85d4411aed9e114194fad24e8
#
_entry.id   e8a91eb85d4411aed9e114194fad24e8
#
_cell.length_a   1.000
_cell.length_b   1.000
_cell.length_c   1.000
_cell.angle_alpha   90.00
_cell.angle_beta   90.00
_cell.angle_gamma   90.00
#
_symmetry.space_group_name_H-M   'P 1'
#
loop_
_entity.id
_entity.type
_entity.pdbx_description
1 polymer ?
#
loop_
_entity_poly.entity_id
_entity_poly.type
_entity_poly.pdbx_seq_one_letter_code
_entity_poly.pdbx_strand_id
1 'polypeptide(L)'
;MKTSWVLLLSAVAGLTACHRRAATPPPPIRPVLSIIVAPAAGEGTAFAGTIDARYGSTLGFQVLGRMIARDVNVGDAVKQGARLAALDPTPFQLALRNAEADLAREEAHLQNAKATAARQRQLNQSGATAKADFEAAQHEFESAEASTEAARANVRVAQKKLGYTELHAEFDGVIAATKAEVGQVLQPGQEVVSVVRPAEREAVVDVPDQIAVNLRPETGFIVTAEADPATRVKGQIREIAPQADLATRTRRVRITLVDPPLNFRLGSIVKAVAATDAGAEIELPSSALLERNGQTFVWVVDAATNKVSMREVKIGARDTDSFRVAEGLAPGTRVVTAGVHSLSPDQAVKISETNL
;
A
#
# COMPACT_ATOMS: atom_id res chain seq x y z
N MET A 1 -33.93 103.54 -46.68
CA MET A 1 -34.50 102.50 -45.88
C MET A 1 -34.35 101.12 -46.54
N LYS A 2 -33.14 100.59 -46.70
CA LYS A 2 -32.89 99.23 -47.27
C LYS A 2 -31.52 98.63 -46.94
N THR A 3 -30.91 98.87 -45.77
CA THR A 3 -29.52 98.41 -45.48
C THR A 3 -29.37 97.78 -44.10
N SER A 4 -30.47 97.57 -43.31
CA SER A 4 -30.33 97.04 -41.93
C SER A 4 -30.68 95.58 -41.73
N TRP A 5 -31.05 94.78 -42.75
CA TRP A 5 -31.54 93.45 -42.60
C TRP A 5 -30.58 92.35 -43.04
N VAL A 6 -29.47 92.71 -43.63
CA VAL A 6 -28.44 91.72 -44.09
C VAL A 6 -27.38 91.36 -43.00
N LEU A 7 -27.23 92.20 -41.97
CA LEU A 7 -26.24 91.98 -40.89
C LEU A 7 -26.75 91.05 -39.75
N LEU A 8 -28.07 90.79 -39.68
CA LEU A 8 -28.63 89.91 -38.63
C LEU A 8 -28.68 88.44 -39.02
N LEU A 9 -28.49 88.06 -40.30
CA LEU A 9 -28.49 86.66 -40.77
C LEU A 9 -27.13 86.02 -40.72
N SER A 10 -26.05 86.76 -40.60
CA SER A 10 -24.67 86.28 -40.56
C SER A 10 -24.19 85.83 -39.15
N ALA A 11 -24.95 86.22 -38.09
CA ALA A 11 -24.54 85.89 -36.69
C ALA A 11 -25.13 84.56 -36.15
N VAL A 12 -26.06 83.91 -36.86
CA VAL A 12 -26.69 82.64 -36.40
C VAL A 12 -25.94 81.39 -36.98
N ALA A 13 -25.17 81.52 -38.03
CA ALA A 13 -24.44 80.40 -38.67
C ALA A 13 -23.12 80.02 -37.98
N GLY A 14 -22.65 80.71 -36.92
CA GLY A 14 -21.36 80.49 -36.26
C GLY A 14 -21.43 79.59 -34.98
N LEU A 15 -22.60 79.16 -34.52
CA LEU A 15 -22.77 78.47 -33.21
C LEU A 15 -22.98 76.94 -33.27
N THR A 16 -22.92 76.28 -34.44
CA THR A 16 -23.14 74.85 -34.56
C THR A 16 -21.90 73.99 -34.73
N ALA A 17 -20.69 74.53 -34.53
CA ALA A 17 -19.43 73.79 -34.82
C ALA A 17 -18.51 73.61 -33.63
N CYS A 18 -19.01 73.13 -32.46
CA CYS A 18 -18.14 72.65 -31.41
C CYS A 18 -18.86 71.68 -30.45
N HIS A 19 -19.36 70.54 -30.98
CA HIS A 19 -19.61 69.37 -30.13
C HIS A 19 -18.66 68.25 -30.59
N ARG A 20 -17.31 68.46 -30.43
CA ARG A 20 -16.36 67.36 -30.36
C ARG A 20 -16.69 66.65 -29.02
N ARG A 21 -17.38 65.48 -29.12
CA ARG A 21 -17.38 64.50 -28.02
C ARG A 21 -15.93 64.27 -27.63
N ALA A 22 -15.49 64.77 -26.48
CA ALA A 22 -14.22 64.45 -25.90
C ALA A 22 -14.18 62.92 -25.78
N ALA A 23 -13.27 62.27 -26.47
CA ALA A 23 -13.02 60.85 -26.29
C ALA A 23 -12.65 60.65 -24.81
N THR A 24 -13.43 59.82 -24.12
CA THR A 24 -13.13 59.42 -22.72
C THR A 24 -11.68 58.94 -22.68
N PRO A 25 -10.81 59.54 -21.87
CA PRO A 25 -9.40 59.10 -21.81
C PRO A 25 -9.38 57.61 -21.47
N PRO A 26 -8.52 56.83 -22.08
CA PRO A 26 -8.39 55.40 -21.78
C PRO A 26 -8.14 55.24 -20.29
N PRO A 27 -8.79 54.24 -19.66
CA PRO A 27 -8.63 54.00 -18.23
C PRO A 27 -7.13 53.79 -17.89
N PRO A 28 -6.66 54.35 -16.77
CA PRO A 28 -5.25 54.31 -16.42
C PRO A 28 -4.79 52.85 -16.24
N ILE A 29 -3.61 52.49 -16.79
CA ILE A 29 -2.99 51.16 -16.60
C ILE A 29 -2.63 51.05 -15.12
N ARG A 30 -3.27 50.12 -14.40
CA ARG A 30 -3.04 49.90 -12.98
C ARG A 30 -2.15 48.69 -12.76
N PRO A 31 -1.16 48.76 -11.84
CA PRO A 31 -0.42 47.58 -11.42
C PRO A 31 -1.38 46.67 -10.58
N VAL A 32 -1.36 45.38 -10.87
CA VAL A 32 -2.10 44.36 -10.13
C VAL A 32 -1.16 43.27 -9.71
N LEU A 33 -1.36 42.78 -8.48
CA LEU A 33 -0.70 41.53 -8.04
C LEU A 33 -1.52 40.37 -8.58
N SER A 34 -0.84 39.39 -9.14
CA SER A 34 -1.49 38.21 -9.71
C SER A 34 -0.68 36.96 -9.47
N ILE A 35 -1.35 35.83 -9.39
CA ILE A 35 -0.75 34.51 -9.31
C ILE A 35 -1.22 33.65 -10.49
N ILE A 36 -0.39 32.73 -10.91
CA ILE A 36 -0.78 31.67 -11.83
C ILE A 36 -1.38 30.54 -10.98
N VAL A 37 -2.63 30.22 -11.27
CA VAL A 37 -3.35 29.18 -10.56
C VAL A 37 -2.69 27.83 -10.83
N ALA A 38 -2.09 27.27 -9.83
CA ALA A 38 -1.70 25.85 -9.81
C ALA A 38 -2.84 25.02 -9.19
N PRO A 39 -3.01 23.76 -9.60
CA PRO A 39 -3.83 22.87 -8.81
C PRO A 39 -3.31 22.92 -7.38
N ALA A 40 -4.14 23.21 -6.41
CA ALA A 40 -3.78 22.92 -5.05
C ALA A 40 -3.40 21.44 -5.04
N ALA A 41 -2.15 21.15 -4.72
CA ALA A 41 -1.78 19.79 -4.37
C ALA A 41 -2.70 19.52 -3.18
N GLY A 42 -3.81 18.80 -3.42
CA GLY A 42 -4.76 18.53 -2.38
C GLY A 42 -3.98 18.02 -1.19
N GLU A 43 -3.84 18.83 -0.16
CA GLU A 43 -3.38 18.37 1.14
C GLU A 43 -4.50 17.48 1.70
N GLY A 44 -4.74 16.36 0.99
CA GLY A 44 -5.45 15.26 1.55
C GLY A 44 -4.76 14.91 2.85
N THR A 45 -5.50 14.61 3.89
CA THR A 45 -4.92 14.20 5.17
C THR A 45 -3.83 13.16 4.90
N ALA A 46 -2.60 13.49 5.27
CA ALA A 46 -1.46 12.59 5.10
C ALA A 46 -1.44 11.61 6.28
N PHE A 47 -1.34 10.34 5.96
CA PHE A 47 -1.22 9.27 6.94
C PHE A 47 0.21 8.77 6.96
N ALA A 48 0.81 8.75 8.15
CA ALA A 48 2.12 8.15 8.34
C ALA A 48 2.01 6.63 8.38
N GLY A 49 3.03 5.96 7.87
CA GLY A 49 3.12 4.51 7.86
C GLY A 49 4.50 4.01 7.53
N THR A 50 4.61 2.72 7.26
CA THR A 50 5.87 2.05 6.92
C THR A 50 5.70 1.18 5.67
N ILE A 51 6.82 0.97 4.99
CA ILE A 51 6.88 -0.03 3.90
C ILE A 51 7.05 -1.41 4.50
N ASP A 52 6.18 -2.33 4.12
CA ASP A 52 6.24 -3.73 4.51
C ASP A 52 6.27 -4.65 3.27
N ALA A 53 6.71 -5.88 3.45
CA ALA A 53 6.58 -6.89 2.43
C ALA A 53 5.15 -7.45 2.43
N ARG A 54 4.57 -7.57 1.24
CA ARG A 54 3.24 -8.20 1.12
C ARG A 54 3.24 -9.66 1.55
N TYR A 55 4.32 -10.39 1.25
CA TYR A 55 4.51 -11.79 1.59
C TYR A 55 5.71 -11.95 2.48
N GLY A 56 5.49 -12.50 3.65
CA GLY A 56 6.50 -12.86 4.61
C GLY A 56 6.07 -14.07 5.42
N SER A 57 7.03 -14.91 5.82
CA SER A 57 6.83 -16.04 6.71
C SER A 57 7.86 -15.98 7.82
N THR A 58 7.40 -16.20 9.04
CA THR A 58 8.29 -16.41 10.18
C THR A 58 8.40 -17.91 10.42
N LEU A 59 9.62 -18.43 10.27
CA LEU A 59 9.92 -19.84 10.28
C LEU A 59 10.51 -20.24 11.63
N GLY A 60 10.11 -21.42 12.10
CA GLY A 60 10.60 -22.04 13.34
C GLY A 60 10.61 -23.55 13.23
N PHE A 61 11.36 -24.21 14.12
CA PHE A 61 11.43 -25.66 14.16
C PHE A 61 10.13 -26.27 14.73
N GLN A 62 9.77 -27.46 14.24
CA GLN A 62 8.60 -28.21 14.71
C GLN A 62 8.94 -29.16 15.86
N VAL A 63 10.20 -29.27 16.22
CA VAL A 63 10.71 -30.13 17.30
C VAL A 63 11.60 -29.35 18.26
N LEU A 64 11.64 -29.78 19.51
CA LEU A 64 12.55 -29.26 20.53
C LEU A 64 13.99 -29.67 20.21
N GLY A 65 14.94 -28.72 20.27
CA GLY A 65 16.34 -29.06 20.11
C GLY A 65 17.29 -27.86 20.28
N ARG A 66 18.58 -28.14 20.40
CA ARG A 66 19.61 -27.11 20.44
C ARG A 66 20.03 -26.76 19.02
N MET A 67 20.02 -25.47 18.68
CA MET A 67 20.50 -25.00 17.38
C MET A 67 22.03 -25.12 17.29
N ILE A 68 22.49 -25.81 16.25
CA ILE A 68 23.93 -26.03 16.01
C ILE A 68 24.48 -25.24 14.83
N ALA A 69 23.61 -24.80 13.92
CA ALA A 69 23.99 -24.00 12.77
C ALA A 69 22.88 -23.00 12.40
N ARG A 70 23.30 -21.82 11.91
CA ARG A 70 22.49 -20.85 11.21
C ARG A 70 23.27 -20.43 9.96
N ASP A 71 22.77 -20.79 8.80
CA ASP A 71 23.50 -20.68 7.53
C ASP A 71 23.24 -19.32 6.84
N VAL A 72 22.39 -18.46 7.43
CA VAL A 72 21.94 -17.20 6.85
C VAL A 72 22.04 -16.05 7.83
N ASN A 73 22.21 -14.84 7.28
CA ASN A 73 22.19 -13.56 8.01
C ASN A 73 21.10 -12.64 7.46
N VAL A 74 20.78 -11.61 8.22
CA VAL A 74 19.85 -10.56 7.77
C VAL A 74 20.37 -9.91 6.49
N GLY A 75 19.50 -9.82 5.47
CA GLY A 75 19.83 -9.29 4.15
C GLY A 75 20.23 -10.35 3.11
N ASP A 76 20.48 -11.59 3.52
CA ASP A 76 20.84 -12.66 2.58
C ASP A 76 19.65 -13.05 1.70
N ALA A 77 19.92 -13.23 0.40
CA ALA A 77 18.95 -13.78 -0.53
C ALA A 77 18.95 -15.30 -0.45
N VAL A 78 17.78 -15.90 -0.34
CA VAL A 78 17.59 -17.36 -0.23
C VAL A 78 16.67 -17.87 -1.32
N LYS A 79 16.92 -19.11 -1.76
CA LYS A 79 16.07 -19.85 -2.68
C LYS A 79 15.18 -20.82 -1.92
N GLN A 80 14.02 -21.13 -2.49
CA GLN A 80 13.16 -22.20 -1.98
C GLN A 80 13.95 -23.49 -1.77
N GLY A 81 13.78 -24.13 -0.60
CA GLY A 81 14.49 -25.33 -0.21
C GLY A 81 15.91 -25.10 0.34
N ALA A 82 16.44 -23.89 0.32
CA ALA A 82 17.74 -23.59 0.95
C ALA A 82 17.64 -23.80 2.47
N ARG A 83 18.65 -24.45 3.06
CA ARG A 83 18.75 -24.63 4.51
C ARG A 83 19.08 -23.30 5.18
N LEU A 84 18.29 -22.93 6.17
CA LEU A 84 18.43 -21.68 6.93
C LEU A 84 19.11 -21.89 8.28
N ALA A 85 18.76 -22.99 8.96
CA ALA A 85 19.28 -23.35 10.27
C ALA A 85 19.16 -24.85 10.51
N ALA A 86 19.91 -25.37 11.49
CA ALA A 86 19.84 -26.78 11.88
C ALA A 86 19.90 -26.95 13.41
N LEU A 87 19.10 -27.89 13.92
CA LEU A 87 19.19 -28.42 15.27
C LEU A 87 20.15 -29.59 15.33
N ASP A 88 20.60 -29.99 16.54
CA ASP A 88 21.33 -31.20 16.76
C ASP A 88 20.48 -32.43 16.35
N PRO A 89 20.84 -33.17 15.29
CA PRO A 89 20.07 -34.28 14.79
C PRO A 89 20.29 -35.57 15.58
N THR A 90 21.31 -35.63 16.46
CA THR A 90 21.77 -36.84 17.12
C THR A 90 20.66 -37.63 17.84
N PRO A 91 19.80 -37.00 18.67
CA PRO A 91 18.70 -37.70 19.33
C PRO A 91 17.70 -38.31 18.36
N PHE A 92 17.44 -37.60 17.27
CA PHE A 92 16.46 -38.02 16.24
C PHE A 92 17.00 -39.13 15.35
N GLN A 93 18.30 -39.10 15.05
CA GLN A 93 19.00 -40.19 14.34
C GLN A 93 19.00 -41.49 15.16
N LEU A 94 19.22 -41.39 16.49
CA LEU A 94 19.12 -42.56 17.39
C LEU A 94 17.68 -43.09 17.44
N ALA A 95 16.66 -42.21 17.54
CA ALA A 95 15.26 -42.62 17.52
C ALA A 95 14.87 -43.30 16.19
N LEU A 96 15.39 -42.81 15.06
CA LEU A 96 15.16 -43.46 13.76
C LEU A 96 15.78 -44.88 13.73
N ARG A 97 17.06 -45.02 14.12
CA ARG A 97 17.73 -46.36 14.18
C ARG A 97 17.01 -47.34 15.06
N ASN A 98 16.47 -46.88 16.21
CA ASN A 98 15.68 -47.73 17.10
C ASN A 98 14.38 -48.19 16.41
N ALA A 99 13.67 -47.29 15.74
CA ALA A 99 12.43 -47.64 15.01
C ALA A 99 12.73 -48.58 13.82
N GLU A 100 13.85 -48.45 13.15
CA GLU A 100 14.30 -49.35 12.07
C GLU A 100 14.63 -50.73 12.60
N ALA A 101 15.30 -50.83 13.77
CA ALA A 101 15.59 -52.12 14.44
C ALA A 101 14.32 -52.84 14.88
N ASP A 102 13.33 -52.08 15.43
CA ASP A 102 12.02 -52.61 15.79
C ASP A 102 11.28 -53.16 14.57
N LEU A 103 11.28 -52.42 13.46
CA LEU A 103 10.70 -52.87 12.20
C LEU A 103 11.34 -54.16 11.70
N ALA A 104 12.67 -54.24 11.71
CA ALA A 104 13.38 -55.47 11.31
C ALA A 104 12.99 -56.68 12.16
N ARG A 105 12.79 -56.51 13.49
CA ARG A 105 12.30 -57.54 14.38
C ARG A 105 10.88 -58.00 14.00
N GLU A 106 9.95 -57.06 13.79
CA GLU A 106 8.57 -57.39 13.42
C GLU A 106 8.47 -58.03 12.02
N GLU A 107 9.30 -57.60 11.07
CA GLU A 107 9.39 -58.23 9.74
C GLU A 107 9.86 -59.69 9.81
N ALA A 108 10.87 -60.02 10.68
CA ALA A 108 11.30 -61.36 10.91
C ALA A 108 10.23 -62.22 11.56
N HIS A 109 9.48 -61.63 12.54
CA HIS A 109 8.32 -62.27 13.18
C HIS A 109 7.20 -62.56 12.16
N LEU A 110 6.86 -61.60 11.30
CA LEU A 110 5.88 -61.80 10.24
C LEU A 110 6.25 -62.89 9.26
N GLN A 111 7.56 -62.98 8.87
CA GLN A 111 8.04 -64.08 8.00
C GLN A 111 7.83 -65.44 8.66
N ASN A 112 8.13 -65.57 9.96
CA ASN A 112 7.95 -66.82 10.70
C ASN A 112 6.48 -67.21 10.83
N ALA A 113 5.63 -66.23 11.21
CA ALA A 113 4.16 -66.45 11.34
C ALA A 113 3.55 -66.82 9.99
N LYS A 114 3.94 -66.17 8.91
CA LYS A 114 3.48 -66.48 7.54
C LYS A 114 3.87 -67.88 7.10
N ALA A 115 5.09 -68.31 7.37
CA ALA A 115 5.54 -69.66 7.03
C ALA A 115 4.81 -70.73 7.85
N THR A 116 4.52 -70.42 9.14
CA THR A 116 3.73 -71.31 10.01
C THR A 116 2.31 -71.42 9.57
N ALA A 117 1.60 -70.28 9.30
CA ALA A 117 0.26 -70.27 8.78
C ALA A 117 0.10 -71.04 7.46
N ALA A 118 1.07 -70.88 6.54
CA ALA A 118 1.08 -71.63 5.28
C ALA A 118 1.23 -73.13 5.48
N ARG A 119 2.08 -73.55 6.39
CA ARG A 119 2.30 -74.95 6.73
C ARG A 119 1.04 -75.56 7.39
N GLN A 120 0.43 -74.87 8.37
CA GLN A 120 -0.80 -75.31 9.04
C GLN A 120 -2.00 -75.37 8.09
N ARG A 121 -2.06 -74.44 7.12
CA ARG A 121 -3.10 -74.48 6.05
C ARG A 121 -2.98 -75.76 5.20
N GLN A 122 -1.76 -76.18 4.83
CA GLN A 122 -1.52 -77.35 4.05
C GLN A 122 -1.86 -78.63 4.84
N LEU A 123 -1.50 -78.71 6.16
CA LEU A 123 -1.80 -79.80 7.05
C LEU A 123 -3.30 -79.92 7.30
N ASN A 124 -4.00 -78.82 7.47
CA ASN A 124 -5.46 -78.81 7.68
C ASN A 124 -6.18 -79.33 6.40
N GLN A 125 -5.73 -78.94 5.20
CA GLN A 125 -6.27 -79.45 3.95
C GLN A 125 -6.13 -80.96 3.75
N SER A 126 -5.06 -81.57 4.34
CA SER A 126 -4.83 -83.00 4.31
C SER A 126 -5.44 -83.74 5.51
N GLY A 127 -6.16 -83.03 6.43
CA GLY A 127 -6.73 -83.61 7.63
C GLY A 127 -5.70 -83.96 8.71
N ALA A 128 -4.44 -83.49 8.63
CA ALA A 128 -3.31 -83.80 9.47
C ALA A 128 -3.15 -82.90 10.69
N THR A 129 -4.01 -81.87 10.90
CA THR A 129 -3.96 -80.96 12.04
C THR A 129 -5.39 -80.60 12.50
N ALA A 130 -5.52 -80.17 13.77
CA ALA A 130 -6.79 -79.64 14.24
C ALA A 130 -7.13 -78.30 13.65
N LYS A 131 -8.42 -78.04 13.41
CA LYS A 131 -8.90 -76.73 12.91
C LYS A 131 -8.49 -75.61 13.81
N ALA A 132 -8.46 -75.78 15.12
CA ALA A 132 -8.06 -74.83 16.13
C ALA A 132 -6.56 -74.35 15.90
N ASP A 133 -5.69 -75.29 15.60
CA ASP A 133 -4.22 -74.99 15.36
C ASP A 133 -4.03 -74.18 14.09
N PHE A 134 -4.84 -74.44 13.07
CA PHE A 134 -4.82 -73.63 11.85
C PHE A 134 -5.37 -72.21 12.13
N GLU A 135 -6.50 -72.08 12.82
CA GLU A 135 -7.08 -70.80 13.18
C GLU A 135 -6.11 -69.97 14.05
N ALA A 136 -5.43 -70.59 15.05
CA ALA A 136 -4.44 -69.92 15.87
C ALA A 136 -3.25 -69.42 15.03
N ALA A 137 -2.72 -70.23 14.09
CA ALA A 137 -1.64 -69.82 13.23
C ALA A 137 -2.06 -68.68 12.24
N GLN A 138 -3.30 -68.72 11.81
CA GLN A 138 -3.85 -67.64 10.93
C GLN A 138 -3.98 -66.30 11.72
N HIS A 139 -4.50 -66.33 12.95
CA HIS A 139 -4.60 -65.16 13.80
C HIS A 139 -3.20 -64.58 14.14
N GLU A 140 -2.23 -65.47 14.41
CA GLU A 140 -0.85 -65.05 14.65
C GLU A 140 -0.24 -64.33 13.43
N PHE A 141 -0.46 -64.87 12.24
CA PHE A 141 -0.02 -64.20 11.00
C PHE A 141 -0.68 -62.83 10.83
N GLU A 142 -2.00 -62.70 11.03
CA GLU A 142 -2.73 -61.43 10.93
C GLU A 142 -2.23 -60.43 11.99
N SER A 143 -1.97 -60.89 13.21
CA SER A 143 -1.42 -60.08 14.30
C SER A 143 -0.02 -59.58 13.96
N ALA A 144 0.86 -60.44 13.42
CA ALA A 144 2.21 -60.08 13.02
C ALA A 144 2.23 -59.09 11.82
N GLU A 145 1.27 -59.23 10.90
CA GLU A 145 1.09 -58.29 9.79
C GLU A 145 0.71 -56.88 10.32
N ALA A 146 -0.26 -56.81 11.24
CA ALA A 146 -0.65 -55.53 11.86
C ALA A 146 0.49 -54.90 12.66
N SER A 147 1.29 -55.69 13.41
CA SER A 147 2.44 -55.22 14.16
C SER A 147 3.54 -54.67 13.26
N THR A 148 3.78 -55.33 12.12
CA THR A 148 4.75 -54.84 11.13
C THR A 148 4.31 -53.50 10.51
N GLU A 149 3.04 -53.31 10.19
CA GLU A 149 2.51 -52.05 9.70
C GLU A 149 2.63 -50.93 10.75
N ALA A 150 2.39 -51.22 12.02
CA ALA A 150 2.59 -50.28 13.11
C ALA A 150 4.08 -49.88 13.23
N ALA A 151 5.01 -50.83 13.14
CA ALA A 151 6.44 -50.56 13.17
C ALA A 151 6.90 -49.70 11.97
N ARG A 152 6.38 -49.97 10.77
CA ARG A 152 6.63 -49.14 9.58
C ARG A 152 6.13 -47.70 9.76
N ALA A 153 4.97 -47.53 10.36
CA ALA A 153 4.46 -46.20 10.68
C ALA A 153 5.38 -45.46 11.66
N ASN A 154 5.92 -46.13 12.66
CA ASN A 154 6.87 -45.56 13.61
C ASN A 154 8.17 -45.09 12.94
N VAL A 155 8.70 -45.87 11.99
CA VAL A 155 9.87 -45.45 11.18
C VAL A 155 9.55 -44.17 10.41
N ARG A 156 8.38 -44.07 9.74
CA ARG A 156 7.99 -42.85 9.03
C ARG A 156 7.86 -41.64 9.96
N VAL A 157 7.36 -41.81 11.18
CA VAL A 157 7.30 -40.75 12.19
C VAL A 157 8.67 -40.30 12.63
N ALA A 158 9.61 -41.26 12.89
CA ALA A 158 10.99 -40.92 13.25
C ALA A 158 11.73 -40.20 12.13
N GLN A 159 11.58 -40.63 10.87
CA GLN A 159 12.12 -39.95 9.69
C GLN A 159 11.61 -38.50 9.56
N LYS A 160 10.30 -38.29 9.72
CA LYS A 160 9.72 -36.93 9.71
C LYS A 160 10.31 -36.05 10.81
N LYS A 161 10.41 -36.57 12.05
CA LYS A 161 11.01 -35.82 13.17
C LYS A 161 12.47 -35.47 12.90
N LEU A 162 13.24 -36.35 12.29
CA LEU A 162 14.62 -36.06 11.86
C LEU A 162 14.61 -34.95 10.79
N GLY A 163 13.72 -34.99 9.80
CA GLY A 163 13.61 -33.93 8.80
C GLY A 163 13.27 -32.56 9.41
N TYR A 164 12.54 -32.52 10.53
CA TYR A 164 12.23 -31.28 11.24
C TYR A 164 13.41 -30.67 12.00
N THR A 165 14.57 -31.33 12.04
CA THR A 165 15.79 -30.74 12.58
C THR A 165 16.49 -29.78 11.63
N GLU A 166 16.08 -29.73 10.39
CA GLU A 166 16.54 -28.76 9.40
C GLU A 166 15.43 -27.77 9.05
N LEU A 167 15.73 -26.48 9.07
CA LEU A 167 14.82 -25.41 8.72
C LEU A 167 15.15 -24.95 7.30
N HIS A 168 14.17 -25.03 6.41
CA HIS A 168 14.34 -24.67 5.01
C HIS A 168 13.43 -23.50 4.62
N ALA A 169 13.88 -22.72 3.62
CA ALA A 169 13.08 -21.65 3.03
C ALA A 169 11.89 -22.22 2.24
N GLU A 170 10.69 -21.73 2.50
CA GLU A 170 9.47 -22.17 1.82
C GLU A 170 9.30 -21.54 0.43
N PHE A 171 9.95 -20.41 0.18
CA PHE A 171 9.91 -19.66 -1.09
C PHE A 171 11.19 -18.84 -1.28
N ASP A 172 11.40 -18.35 -2.52
CA ASP A 172 12.48 -17.41 -2.86
C ASP A 172 12.26 -16.07 -2.15
N GLY A 173 13.27 -15.57 -1.41
CA GLY A 173 13.11 -14.34 -0.66
C GLY A 173 14.40 -13.79 -0.09
N VAL A 174 14.27 -12.87 0.86
CA VAL A 174 15.37 -12.26 1.61
C VAL A 174 15.09 -12.41 3.10
N ILE A 175 16.15 -12.65 3.88
CA ILE A 175 16.08 -12.75 5.33
C ILE A 175 15.84 -11.35 5.91
N ALA A 176 14.66 -11.13 6.48
CA ALA A 176 14.28 -9.86 7.09
C ALA A 176 14.75 -9.74 8.55
N ALA A 177 14.76 -10.86 9.29
CA ALA A 177 15.19 -10.89 10.69
C ALA A 177 15.66 -12.28 11.09
N THR A 178 16.59 -12.34 12.05
CA THR A 178 16.96 -13.54 12.80
C THR A 178 16.56 -13.35 14.25
N LYS A 179 15.88 -14.34 14.83
CA LYS A 179 15.29 -14.29 16.18
C LYS A 179 15.94 -15.26 17.17
N ALA A 180 16.82 -16.13 16.68
CA ALA A 180 17.50 -17.14 17.47
C ALA A 180 18.98 -17.25 17.10
N GLU A 181 19.81 -17.65 18.07
CA GLU A 181 21.25 -17.78 17.92
C GLU A 181 21.73 -19.22 18.10
N VAL A 182 22.88 -19.53 17.47
CA VAL A 182 23.54 -20.84 17.59
C VAL A 182 23.88 -21.13 19.07
N GLY A 183 23.58 -22.32 19.51
CA GLY A 183 23.74 -22.77 20.91
C GLY A 183 22.46 -22.66 21.74
N GLN A 184 21.47 -21.92 21.30
CA GLN A 184 20.16 -21.78 21.99
C GLN A 184 19.35 -23.05 21.87
N VAL A 185 18.59 -23.39 22.94
CA VAL A 185 17.57 -24.43 22.94
C VAL A 185 16.23 -23.82 22.54
N LEU A 186 15.65 -24.36 21.48
CA LEU A 186 14.44 -23.83 20.85
C LEU A 186 13.25 -24.75 21.10
N GLN A 187 12.10 -24.13 21.39
CA GLN A 187 10.84 -24.83 21.51
C GLN A 187 10.15 -24.98 20.14
N PRO A 188 9.27 -25.99 19.97
CA PRO A 188 8.45 -26.09 18.76
C PRO A 188 7.63 -24.81 18.55
N GLY A 189 7.66 -24.26 17.30
CA GLY A 189 6.95 -23.03 16.94
C GLY A 189 7.66 -21.72 17.37
N GLN A 190 8.79 -21.79 18.07
CA GLN A 190 9.57 -20.60 18.38
C GLN A 190 10.16 -20.02 17.09
N GLU A 191 10.03 -18.71 16.93
CA GLU A 191 10.55 -17.96 15.76
C GLU A 191 12.06 -18.03 15.68
N VAL A 192 12.59 -18.37 14.50
CA VAL A 192 14.03 -18.45 14.23
C VAL A 192 14.45 -17.45 13.18
N VAL A 193 13.78 -17.44 12.03
CA VAL A 193 14.12 -16.61 10.87
C VAL A 193 12.84 -16.08 10.24
N SER A 194 12.85 -14.82 9.83
CA SER A 194 11.79 -14.22 9.01
C SER A 194 12.27 -14.07 7.57
N VAL A 195 11.55 -14.65 6.62
CA VAL A 195 11.81 -14.56 5.18
C VAL A 195 10.71 -13.74 4.53
N VAL A 196 11.08 -12.79 3.66
CA VAL A 196 10.14 -11.90 2.97
C VAL A 196 10.41 -11.85 1.48
N ARG A 197 9.39 -11.53 0.67
CA ARG A 197 9.54 -11.23 -0.75
C ARG A 197 9.68 -9.72 -0.96
N PRO A 198 10.87 -9.18 -1.25
CA PRO A 198 11.06 -7.74 -1.37
C PRO A 198 10.51 -7.15 -2.67
N ALA A 199 10.12 -7.97 -3.64
CA ALA A 199 9.57 -7.49 -4.91
C ALA A 199 8.17 -6.89 -4.76
N GLU A 200 7.34 -7.48 -3.88
CA GLU A 200 5.99 -7.02 -3.63
C GLU A 200 5.93 -6.28 -2.30
N ARG A 201 5.95 -4.95 -2.39
CA ARG A 201 5.93 -4.04 -1.24
C ARG A 201 4.59 -3.35 -1.13
N GLU A 202 4.17 -3.11 0.10
CA GLU A 202 2.98 -2.35 0.42
C GLU A 202 3.30 -1.28 1.46
N ALA A 203 2.55 -0.18 1.43
CA ALA A 203 2.56 0.78 2.52
C ALA A 203 1.49 0.39 3.53
N VAL A 204 1.90 0.27 4.78
CA VAL A 204 1.01 -0.01 5.91
C VAL A 204 0.83 1.29 6.67
N VAL A 205 -0.38 1.85 6.66
CA VAL A 205 -0.71 3.13 7.28
C VAL A 205 -1.83 2.97 8.29
N ASP A 206 -1.76 3.72 9.37
CA ASP A 206 -2.80 3.74 10.38
C ASP A 206 -3.68 5.00 10.19
N VAL A 207 -4.91 4.81 9.76
CA VAL A 207 -5.87 5.86 9.41
C VAL A 207 -6.90 6.02 10.52
N PRO A 208 -7.21 7.25 10.99
CA PRO A 208 -8.28 7.47 11.96
C PRO A 208 -9.60 6.81 11.53
N ASP A 209 -10.27 6.12 12.44
CA ASP A 209 -11.46 5.31 12.12
C ASP A 209 -12.57 6.12 11.43
N GLN A 210 -12.76 7.38 11.82
CA GLN A 210 -13.73 8.29 11.21
C GLN A 210 -13.48 8.53 9.72
N ILE A 211 -12.21 8.52 9.28
CA ILE A 211 -11.81 8.68 7.88
C ILE A 211 -11.87 7.33 7.16
N ALA A 212 -11.41 6.28 7.83
CA ALA A 212 -11.34 4.94 7.27
C ALA A 212 -12.70 4.38 6.82
N VAL A 213 -13.80 4.77 7.48
CA VAL A 213 -15.18 4.41 7.11
C VAL A 213 -15.55 4.84 5.68
N ASN A 214 -14.97 5.93 5.20
CA ASN A 214 -15.24 6.47 3.85
C ASN A 214 -14.28 5.94 2.78
N LEU A 215 -13.23 5.20 3.17
CA LEU A 215 -12.29 4.61 2.22
C LEU A 215 -12.91 3.37 1.55
N ARG A 216 -12.62 3.21 0.28
CA ARG A 216 -13.04 2.07 -0.53
C ARG A 216 -11.81 1.39 -1.15
N PRO A 217 -11.89 0.11 -1.52
CA PRO A 217 -10.77 -0.59 -2.20
C PRO A 217 -10.27 0.13 -3.46
N GLU A 218 -11.14 0.89 -4.13
CA GLU A 218 -10.78 1.65 -5.33
C GLU A 218 -10.08 2.98 -5.04
N THR A 219 -10.05 3.41 -3.77
CA THR A 219 -9.39 4.67 -3.39
C THR A 219 -7.90 4.57 -3.69
N GLY A 220 -7.43 5.40 -4.62
CA GLY A 220 -6.02 5.55 -4.92
C GLY A 220 -5.30 6.33 -3.83
N PHE A 221 -4.01 6.09 -3.70
CA PHE A 221 -3.11 6.82 -2.81
C PHE A 221 -1.87 7.27 -3.56
N ILE A 222 -1.33 8.41 -3.16
CA ILE A 222 0.04 8.81 -3.49
C ILE A 222 0.88 8.60 -2.24
N VAL A 223 1.90 7.76 -2.37
CA VAL A 223 2.81 7.41 -1.28
C VAL A 223 4.18 8.02 -1.56
N THR A 224 4.73 8.71 -0.57
CA THR A 224 6.07 9.32 -0.62
C THR A 224 6.91 8.79 0.52
N ALA A 225 8.18 8.46 0.25
CA ALA A 225 9.12 8.12 1.32
C ALA A 225 9.58 9.40 2.02
N GLU A 226 9.68 9.39 3.36
CA GLU A 226 10.12 10.56 4.11
C GLU A 226 11.57 10.96 3.77
N ALA A 227 12.41 9.97 3.45
CA ALA A 227 13.79 10.19 3.02
C ALA A 227 13.92 10.81 1.61
N ASP A 228 12.89 10.71 0.77
CA ASP A 228 12.84 11.26 -0.58
C ASP A 228 11.41 11.71 -0.93
N PRO A 229 10.99 12.90 -0.47
CA PRO A 229 9.65 13.42 -0.71
C PRO A 229 9.35 13.74 -2.18
N ALA A 230 10.38 13.83 -3.04
CA ALA A 230 10.21 14.10 -4.46
C ALA A 230 9.68 12.89 -5.23
N THR A 231 10.03 11.69 -4.77
CA THR A 231 9.57 10.44 -5.39
C THR A 231 8.17 10.07 -4.90
N ARG A 232 7.22 10.12 -5.84
CA ARG A 232 5.80 9.81 -5.61
C ARG A 232 5.47 8.47 -6.25
N VAL A 233 4.92 7.55 -5.47
CA VAL A 233 4.50 6.23 -5.93
C VAL A 233 2.98 6.12 -5.81
N LYS A 234 2.34 5.67 -6.87
CA LYS A 234 0.90 5.37 -6.83
C LYS A 234 0.66 4.09 -6.05
N GLY A 235 -0.37 4.09 -5.24
CA GLY A 235 -0.81 2.92 -4.51
C GLY A 235 -2.32 2.76 -4.56
N GLN A 236 -2.78 1.55 -4.30
CA GLN A 236 -4.19 1.21 -4.24
C GLN A 236 -4.48 0.41 -2.99
N ILE A 237 -5.59 0.69 -2.34
CA ILE A 237 -5.99 -0.06 -1.14
C ILE A 237 -6.18 -1.52 -1.52
N ARG A 238 -5.48 -2.41 -0.81
CA ARG A 238 -5.68 -3.86 -0.87
C ARG A 238 -6.57 -4.35 0.27
N GLU A 239 -6.37 -3.77 1.44
CA GLU A 239 -7.03 -4.25 2.66
C GLU A 239 -7.24 -3.08 3.63
N ILE A 240 -8.42 -3.05 4.23
CA ILE A 240 -8.75 -2.20 5.36
C ILE A 240 -9.07 -3.14 6.52
N ALA A 241 -8.31 -3.06 7.62
CA ALA A 241 -8.55 -3.91 8.78
C ALA A 241 -10.00 -3.79 9.25
N PRO A 242 -10.73 -4.88 9.47
CA PRO A 242 -12.14 -4.84 9.88
C PRO A 242 -12.32 -4.27 11.29
N GLN A 243 -11.28 -4.35 12.13
CA GLN A 243 -11.29 -3.87 13.51
C GLN A 243 -10.32 -2.70 13.66
N ALA A 244 -10.76 -1.64 14.34
CA ALA A 244 -9.89 -0.53 14.73
C ALA A 244 -9.06 -0.92 15.97
N ASP A 245 -7.86 -0.40 16.06
CA ASP A 245 -7.06 -0.45 17.28
C ASP A 245 -7.69 0.47 18.34
N LEU A 246 -8.01 -0.09 19.50
CA LEU A 246 -8.72 0.62 20.57
C LEU A 246 -7.85 1.68 21.26
N ALA A 247 -6.53 1.50 21.28
CA ALA A 247 -5.61 2.42 21.93
C ALA A 247 -5.38 3.66 21.10
N THR A 248 -5.19 3.50 19.78
CA THR A 248 -4.90 4.60 18.85
C THR A 248 -6.14 5.15 18.16
N ARG A 249 -7.27 4.42 18.19
CA ARG A 249 -8.50 4.72 17.43
C ARG A 249 -8.26 4.84 15.92
N THR A 250 -7.29 4.08 15.44
CA THR A 250 -6.95 4.01 14.02
C THR A 250 -7.30 2.66 13.45
N ARG A 251 -7.49 2.61 12.14
CA ARG A 251 -7.70 1.40 11.37
C ARG A 251 -6.53 1.21 10.42
N ARG A 252 -5.94 0.04 10.45
CA ARG A 252 -4.81 -0.30 9.58
C ARG A 252 -5.28 -0.48 8.15
N VAL A 253 -4.63 0.23 7.23
CA VAL A 253 -4.87 0.16 5.79
C VAL A 253 -3.58 -0.28 5.11
N ARG A 254 -3.70 -1.31 4.26
CA ARG A 254 -2.60 -1.83 3.44
C ARG A 254 -2.79 -1.38 2.00
N ILE A 255 -1.78 -0.70 1.49
CA ILE A 255 -1.79 -0.07 0.17
C ILE A 255 -0.73 -0.76 -0.68
N THR A 256 -1.14 -1.50 -1.71
CA THR A 256 -0.22 -2.08 -2.68
C THR A 256 0.40 -0.96 -3.51
N LEU A 257 1.72 -0.95 -3.61
CA LEU A 257 2.47 0.03 -4.40
C LEU A 257 2.66 -0.45 -5.83
N VAL A 258 2.54 0.48 -6.78
CA VAL A 258 2.77 0.19 -8.21
C VAL A 258 4.23 0.55 -8.54
N ASP A 259 5.02 -0.44 -8.92
CA ASP A 259 6.43 -0.32 -9.31
C ASP A 259 7.26 0.56 -8.35
N PRO A 260 7.28 0.25 -7.04
CA PRO A 260 8.00 1.07 -6.08
C PRO A 260 9.53 1.01 -6.35
N PRO A 261 10.21 2.15 -6.44
CA PRO A 261 11.64 2.20 -6.68
C PRO A 261 12.44 1.66 -5.48
N LEU A 262 13.75 1.44 -5.69
CA LEU A 262 14.60 0.78 -4.68
C LEU A 262 14.75 1.55 -3.36
N ASN A 263 14.54 2.85 -3.35
CA ASN A 263 14.55 3.69 -2.14
C ASN A 263 13.33 3.47 -1.22
N PHE A 264 12.27 2.82 -1.69
CA PHE A 264 11.15 2.36 -0.85
C PHE A 264 11.52 1.02 -0.17
N ARG A 265 12.51 1.06 0.72
CA ARG A 265 13.00 -0.13 1.43
C ARG A 265 12.02 -0.60 2.48
N LEU A 266 12.03 -1.88 2.79
CA LEU A 266 11.26 -2.43 3.92
C LEU A 266 11.64 -1.71 5.22
N GLY A 267 10.64 -1.36 6.02
CA GLY A 267 10.81 -0.58 7.25
C GLY A 267 10.96 0.94 7.06
N SER A 268 11.04 1.46 5.81
CA SER A 268 11.10 2.90 5.57
C SER A 268 9.78 3.58 5.95
N ILE A 269 9.90 4.76 6.56
CA ILE A 269 8.76 5.61 6.91
C ILE A 269 8.24 6.28 5.64
N VAL A 270 6.91 6.26 5.47
CA VAL A 270 6.21 6.86 4.34
C VAL A 270 5.04 7.72 4.79
N LYS A 271 4.66 8.63 3.90
CA LYS A 271 3.42 9.40 3.98
C LYS A 271 2.52 8.99 2.82
N ALA A 272 1.31 8.57 3.13
CA ALA A 272 0.29 8.23 2.15
C ALA A 272 -0.82 9.28 2.18
N VAL A 273 -1.13 9.85 1.03
CA VAL A 273 -2.21 10.82 0.84
C VAL A 273 -3.25 10.18 -0.07
N ALA A 274 -4.50 10.15 0.34
CA ALA A 274 -5.58 9.67 -0.50
C ALA A 274 -5.66 10.55 -1.76
N ALA A 275 -5.60 9.92 -2.93
CA ALA A 275 -5.89 10.60 -4.18
C ALA A 275 -7.41 10.82 -4.23
N THR A 276 -7.83 11.97 -3.77
CA THR A 276 -9.22 12.39 -3.98
C THR A 276 -9.38 12.74 -5.45
N ASP A 277 -10.38 12.13 -6.11
CA ASP A 277 -10.92 12.60 -7.40
C ASP A 277 -11.64 13.97 -7.26
N ALA A 278 -11.52 14.65 -6.14
CA ALA A 278 -11.86 16.04 -6.01
C ALA A 278 -11.03 16.77 -7.06
N GLY A 279 -11.66 17.12 -8.17
CA GLY A 279 -11.05 17.85 -9.27
C GLY A 279 -10.21 18.95 -8.66
N ALA A 280 -9.01 19.12 -9.18
CA ALA A 280 -7.96 19.95 -8.61
C ALA A 280 -8.54 21.26 -8.07
N GLU A 281 -8.97 21.24 -6.79
CA GLU A 281 -9.51 22.43 -6.14
C GLU A 281 -8.40 23.49 -6.18
N ILE A 282 -8.74 24.63 -6.69
CA ILE A 282 -7.82 25.75 -6.82
C ILE A 282 -7.95 26.58 -5.55
N GLU A 283 -6.88 26.70 -4.78
CA GLU A 283 -6.84 27.55 -3.61
C GLU A 283 -6.39 28.97 -3.99
N LEU A 284 -7.17 29.96 -3.59
CA LEU A 284 -6.91 31.38 -3.81
C LEU A 284 -6.98 32.14 -2.49
N PRO A 285 -6.16 33.20 -2.32
CA PRO A 285 -6.28 34.06 -1.15
C PRO A 285 -7.62 34.81 -1.15
N SER A 286 -8.21 35.01 0.02
CA SER A 286 -9.51 35.70 0.18
C SER A 286 -9.54 37.08 -0.46
N SER A 287 -8.37 37.72 -0.62
CA SER A 287 -8.20 39.02 -1.31
C SER A 287 -8.47 38.98 -2.82
N ALA A 288 -8.48 37.78 -3.44
CA ALA A 288 -8.80 37.61 -4.86
C ALA A 288 -10.31 37.55 -5.14
N LEU A 289 -11.12 37.41 -4.08
CA LEU A 289 -12.57 37.24 -4.20
C LEU A 289 -13.29 38.56 -4.40
N LEU A 290 -14.17 38.60 -5.38
CA LEU A 290 -15.10 39.71 -5.63
C LEU A 290 -16.53 39.19 -5.52
N GLU A 291 -17.27 39.68 -4.54
CA GLU A 291 -18.68 39.39 -4.36
C GLU A 291 -19.52 40.51 -4.97
N ARG A 292 -20.44 40.19 -5.87
CA ARG A 292 -21.34 41.14 -6.50
C ARG A 292 -22.71 40.51 -6.73
N ASN A 293 -23.76 41.17 -6.25
CA ASN A 293 -25.18 40.72 -6.41
C ASN A 293 -25.43 39.29 -5.92
N GLY A 294 -24.72 38.84 -4.86
CA GLY A 294 -24.85 37.47 -4.33
C GLY A 294 -24.12 36.39 -5.14
N GLN A 295 -23.38 36.77 -6.16
CA GLN A 295 -22.53 35.88 -6.94
C GLN A 295 -21.04 36.16 -6.65
N THR A 296 -20.21 35.16 -6.83
CA THR A 296 -18.77 35.21 -6.56
C THR A 296 -17.97 35.18 -7.85
N PHE A 297 -17.02 36.11 -7.96
CA PHE A 297 -16.21 36.31 -9.15
C PHE A 297 -14.74 36.42 -8.78
N VAL A 298 -13.88 36.16 -9.75
CA VAL A 298 -12.45 36.49 -9.74
C VAL A 298 -12.05 37.23 -11.01
N TRP A 299 -11.02 38.04 -10.93
CA TRP A 299 -10.44 38.67 -12.11
C TRP A 299 -9.38 37.80 -12.75
N VAL A 300 -9.59 37.43 -14.00
CA VAL A 300 -8.63 36.65 -14.81
C VAL A 300 -7.91 37.60 -15.74
N VAL A 301 -6.59 37.48 -15.80
CA VAL A 301 -5.74 38.25 -16.72
C VAL A 301 -5.47 37.41 -17.96
N ASP A 302 -5.81 37.97 -19.13
CA ASP A 302 -5.41 37.38 -20.41
C ASP A 302 -3.93 37.69 -20.67
N ALA A 303 -3.12 36.64 -20.82
CA ALA A 303 -1.67 36.77 -20.97
C ALA A 303 -1.24 37.42 -22.30
N ALA A 304 -2.07 37.36 -23.35
CA ALA A 304 -1.75 37.94 -24.65
C ALA A 304 -2.07 39.46 -24.74
N THR A 305 -3.14 39.89 -24.08
CA THR A 305 -3.63 41.25 -24.17
C THR A 305 -3.40 42.09 -22.91
N ASN A 306 -2.99 41.45 -21.80
CA ASN A 306 -2.88 42.08 -20.47
C ASN A 306 -4.19 42.75 -20.00
N LYS A 307 -5.33 42.26 -20.44
CA LYS A 307 -6.63 42.76 -20.03
C LYS A 307 -7.25 41.84 -18.99
N VAL A 308 -8.04 42.42 -18.10
CA VAL A 308 -8.77 41.68 -17.10
C VAL A 308 -10.20 41.38 -17.50
N SER A 309 -10.65 40.18 -17.28
CA SER A 309 -12.05 39.77 -17.44
C SER A 309 -12.58 39.18 -16.13
N MET A 310 -13.84 39.46 -15.82
CA MET A 310 -14.52 38.94 -14.64
C MET A 310 -15.01 37.52 -14.96
N ARG A 311 -14.68 36.54 -14.11
CA ARG A 311 -15.13 35.15 -14.27
C ARG A 311 -15.86 34.70 -13.03
N GLU A 312 -17.05 34.18 -13.22
CA GLU A 312 -17.84 33.58 -12.14
C GLU A 312 -17.18 32.27 -11.68
N VAL A 313 -17.13 32.07 -10.37
CA VAL A 313 -16.56 30.90 -9.74
C VAL A 313 -17.50 30.36 -8.67
N LYS A 314 -17.55 29.03 -8.53
CA LYS A 314 -18.23 28.40 -7.41
C LYS A 314 -17.22 28.06 -6.31
N ILE A 315 -17.51 28.53 -5.11
CA ILE A 315 -16.68 28.30 -3.92
C ILE A 315 -17.10 26.96 -3.30
N GLY A 316 -16.13 26.07 -3.07
CA GLY A 316 -16.32 24.79 -2.35
C GLY A 316 -16.18 24.98 -0.85
N ALA A 317 -15.03 25.48 -0.39
CA ALA A 317 -14.73 25.75 1.02
C ALA A 317 -14.13 27.15 1.18
N ARG A 318 -14.38 27.79 2.31
CA ARG A 318 -13.82 29.11 2.67
C ARG A 318 -13.18 29.03 4.05
N ASP A 319 -11.95 29.47 4.12
CA ASP A 319 -11.23 29.67 5.36
C ASP A 319 -11.03 31.17 5.64
N THR A 320 -10.36 31.52 6.72
CA THR A 320 -10.13 32.92 7.11
C THR A 320 -9.34 33.69 6.08
N ASP A 321 -8.26 33.11 5.54
CA ASP A 321 -7.30 33.79 4.66
C ASP A 321 -7.35 33.28 3.19
N SER A 322 -8.03 32.16 2.91
CA SER A 322 -8.12 31.55 1.58
C SER A 322 -9.52 31.00 1.29
N PHE A 323 -9.79 30.72 0.02
CA PHE A 323 -10.99 29.99 -0.41
C PHE A 323 -10.64 29.02 -1.53
N ARG A 324 -11.40 27.94 -1.60
CA ARG A 324 -11.24 26.91 -2.63
C ARG A 324 -12.29 27.07 -3.71
N VAL A 325 -11.84 27.05 -4.96
CA VAL A 325 -12.70 27.13 -6.14
C VAL A 325 -12.98 25.71 -6.62
N ALA A 326 -14.25 25.31 -6.60
CA ALA A 326 -14.72 24.03 -7.08
C ALA A 326 -14.93 24.01 -8.60
N GLU A 327 -15.46 25.10 -9.17
CA GLU A 327 -15.75 25.22 -10.60
C GLU A 327 -15.48 26.66 -11.09
N GLY A 328 -15.14 26.80 -12.38
CA GLY A 328 -15.02 28.11 -13.05
C GLY A 328 -13.59 28.53 -13.37
N LEU A 329 -12.56 27.87 -12.85
CA LEU A 329 -11.15 28.15 -13.17
C LEU A 329 -10.45 26.90 -13.71
N ALA A 330 -9.53 27.11 -14.63
CA ALA A 330 -8.63 26.08 -15.13
C ALA A 330 -7.20 26.29 -14.57
N PRO A 331 -6.45 25.21 -14.30
CA PRO A 331 -5.02 25.31 -13.97
C PRO A 331 -4.26 26.10 -15.04
N GLY A 332 -3.29 26.91 -14.62
CA GLY A 332 -2.53 27.79 -15.50
C GLY A 332 -3.19 29.17 -15.77
N THR A 333 -4.42 29.38 -15.31
CA THR A 333 -5.09 30.68 -15.40
C THR A 333 -4.38 31.70 -14.49
N ARG A 334 -4.20 32.94 -14.95
CA ARG A 334 -3.63 34.02 -14.12
C ARG A 334 -4.76 34.78 -13.45
N VAL A 335 -4.76 34.84 -12.13
CA VAL A 335 -5.80 35.47 -11.31
C VAL A 335 -5.23 36.64 -10.53
N VAL A 336 -5.97 37.77 -10.47
CA VAL A 336 -5.59 38.96 -9.69
C VAL A 336 -5.88 38.69 -8.22
N THR A 337 -4.89 38.94 -7.36
CA THR A 337 -4.97 38.72 -5.91
C THR A 337 -5.06 40.02 -5.11
N ALA A 338 -4.78 41.18 -5.71
CA ALA A 338 -4.93 42.48 -5.04
C ALA A 338 -5.48 43.55 -5.97
N GLY A 339 -6.31 44.45 -5.43
CA GLY A 339 -6.92 45.55 -6.20
C GLY A 339 -8.25 45.17 -6.88
N VAL A 340 -8.83 44.02 -6.57
CA VAL A 340 -10.00 43.43 -7.24
C VAL A 340 -11.25 44.36 -7.28
N HIS A 341 -11.44 45.20 -6.27
CA HIS A 341 -12.58 46.11 -6.19
C HIS A 341 -12.49 47.38 -7.07
N SER A 342 -11.29 47.65 -7.63
CA SER A 342 -11.01 48.86 -8.40
C SER A 342 -10.84 48.63 -9.91
N LEU A 343 -11.09 47.38 -10.35
CA LEU A 343 -10.94 46.99 -11.75
C LEU A 343 -12.28 47.05 -12.48
N SER A 344 -12.18 47.27 -13.79
CA SER A 344 -13.33 47.24 -14.72
C SER A 344 -13.06 46.20 -15.82
N PRO A 345 -14.13 45.58 -16.37
CA PRO A 345 -13.98 44.65 -17.48
C PRO A 345 -13.20 45.29 -18.66
N ASP A 346 -12.34 44.48 -19.31
CA ASP A 346 -11.49 44.86 -20.43
C ASP A 346 -10.44 45.93 -20.10
N GLN A 347 -10.22 46.27 -18.84
CA GLN A 347 -9.19 47.19 -18.41
C GLN A 347 -7.77 46.58 -18.63
N ALA A 348 -6.87 47.35 -19.23
CA ALA A 348 -5.45 47.00 -19.35
C ALA A 348 -4.78 47.13 -17.97
N VAL A 349 -4.00 46.12 -17.58
CA VAL A 349 -3.28 46.07 -16.30
C VAL A 349 -1.79 45.82 -16.52
N LYS A 350 -0.97 46.28 -15.57
CA LYS A 350 0.44 45.94 -15.51
C LYS A 350 0.62 44.83 -14.47
N ILE A 351 1.08 43.67 -14.91
CA ILE A 351 1.28 42.50 -14.04
C ILE A 351 2.49 42.74 -13.15
N SER A 352 2.31 42.61 -11.85
CA SER A 352 3.40 42.45 -10.87
C SER A 352 3.26 41.06 -10.28
N GLU A 353 4.34 40.28 -10.31
CA GLU A 353 4.34 38.92 -9.73
C GLU A 353 4.56 39.01 -8.23
N THR A 354 3.76 38.28 -7.47
CA THR A 354 4.04 37.99 -6.06
C THR A 354 4.68 36.61 -6.03
N ASN A 355 5.96 36.52 -5.66
CA ASN A 355 6.52 35.26 -5.19
C ASN A 355 5.92 34.99 -3.81
N LEU A 356 5.07 33.98 -3.70
CA LEU A 356 4.63 33.37 -2.44
C LEU A 356 5.66 32.34 -1.98
#